data_7fb70e35ced19e9902becb2152057376
#
_entry.id   7fb70e35ced19e9902becb2152057376
#
_cell.length_a   1.000
_cell.length_b   1.000
_cell.length_c   1.000
_cell.angle_alpha   90.00
_cell.angle_beta   90.00
_cell.angle_gamma   90.00
#
_symmetry.space_group_name_H-M   'P 1'
#
loop_
_entity.id
_entity.type
_entity.pdbx_description
1 polymer ?
#
loop_
_entity_poly.entity_id
_entity_poly.type
_entity_poly.pdbx_seq_one_letter_code
_entity_poly.pdbx_strand_id
1 'polypeptide(L)' 'MHIVFFSTSNVFRAEEILQEANIECRVVPTPVQDKAYCGVCIQTECEQAKEFMDDMEFEVLE' A
#
# COMPACT_ATOMS: atom_id res chain seq x y z
N MET A 1 1.04 0.02 9.95
CA MET A 1 0.25 -0.95 9.16
C MET A 1 0.86 -1.15 7.79
N HIS A 2 0.57 -2.27 7.20
CA HIS A 2 1.02 -2.58 5.84
C HIS A 2 -0.19 -2.69 4.94
N ILE A 3 -0.14 -2.02 3.80
CA ILE A 3 -1.21 -2.09 2.81
C ILE A 3 -0.66 -2.89 1.64
N VAL A 4 -1.23 -4.08 1.42
CA VAL A 4 -0.74 -4.99 0.39
C VAL A 4 -1.62 -4.91 -0.85
N PHE A 5 -0.99 -5.06 -2.00
CA PHE A 5 -1.65 -4.97 -3.29
C PHE A 5 -1.40 -6.25 -4.09
N PHE A 6 -2.11 -6.39 -5.17
CA PHE A 6 -2.03 -7.59 -6.01
C PHE A 6 -1.22 -7.37 -7.28
N SER A 7 -0.71 -6.16 -7.47
CA SER A 7 0.21 -5.88 -8.58
C SER A 7 1.20 -4.80 -8.17
N THR A 8 2.41 -4.90 -8.71
CA THR A 8 3.49 -3.95 -8.42
C THR A 8 3.13 -2.53 -8.88
N SER A 9 2.47 -2.41 -10.02
CA SER A 9 2.11 -1.09 -10.52
C SER A 9 1.15 -0.37 -9.57
N ASN A 10 0.28 -1.11 -8.90
CA ASN A 10 -0.62 -0.51 -7.92
C ASN A 10 0.11 -0.03 -6.69
N VAL A 11 1.17 -0.72 -6.29
CA VAL A 11 2.00 -0.28 -5.15
C VAL A 11 2.59 1.10 -5.44
N PHE A 12 3.19 1.26 -6.60
CA PHE A 12 3.83 2.54 -6.95
C PHE A 12 2.81 3.64 -7.21
N ARG A 13 1.66 3.28 -7.74
CA ARG A 13 0.58 4.25 -7.91
C ARG A 13 0.06 4.74 -6.56
N ALA A 14 -0.08 3.82 -5.61
CA ALA A 14 -0.52 4.18 -4.26
C ALA A 14 0.51 5.07 -3.59
N GLU A 15 1.79 4.76 -3.74
CA GLU A 15 2.85 5.60 -3.17
C GLU A 15 2.75 7.03 -3.70
N GLU A 16 2.56 7.17 -5.00
CA GLU A 16 2.43 8.49 -5.62
C GLU A 16 1.21 9.24 -5.07
N ILE A 17 0.08 8.57 -4.97
CA ILE A 17 -1.14 9.18 -4.44
C ILE A 17 -0.93 9.67 -3.01
N LEU A 18 -0.31 8.85 -2.18
CA LEU A 18 -0.10 9.21 -0.78
C LEU A 18 0.91 10.34 -0.64
N GLN A 19 1.94 10.35 -1.47
CA GLN A 19 2.92 11.44 -1.43
C GLN A 19 2.29 12.76 -1.84
N GLU A 20 1.41 12.75 -2.82
CA GLU A 20 0.71 13.97 -3.24
C GLU A 20 -0.24 14.47 -2.17
N ALA A 21 -0.74 13.56 -1.32
CA ALA A 21 -1.59 13.92 -0.20
C ALA A 21 -0.79 14.29 1.06
N ASN A 22 0.54 14.31 0.96
CA ASN A 22 1.44 14.60 2.07
C ASN A 22 1.32 13.56 3.20
N ILE A 23 1.03 12.33 2.83
CA ILE A 23 0.95 11.23 3.79
C ILE A 23 2.28 10.49 3.75
N GLU A 24 2.92 10.38 4.91
CA GLU A 24 4.18 9.68 5.01
C GLU A 24 3.97 8.18 4.79
N CYS A 25 4.71 7.61 3.86
CA CYS A 25 4.61 6.19 3.55
C CYS A 25 5.92 5.69 2.97
N ARG A 26 6.10 4.37 2.97
CA ARG A 26 7.30 3.74 2.44
C ARG A 26 6.93 2.46 1.71
N VAL A 27 7.69 2.15 0.66
CA VAL A 27 7.57 0.86 -0.02
C VAL A 27 8.54 -0.09 0.67
N VAL A 28 8.01 -1.19 1.19
CA VAL A 28 8.79 -2.20 1.92
C VAL A 28 8.41 -3.58 1.43
N PRO A 29 9.26 -4.60 1.69
CA PRO A 29 8.88 -5.97 1.33
C PRO A 29 7.61 -6.38 2.06
N THR A 30 6.76 -7.13 1.37
CA THR A 30 5.53 -7.64 1.97
C THR A 30 5.89 -8.65 3.07
N PRO A 31 5.39 -8.45 4.30
CA PRO A 31 5.76 -9.31 5.43
C PRO A 31 5.16 -10.70 5.37
N VAL A 32 4.11 -10.89 4.59
CA VAL A 32 3.46 -12.19 4.43
C VAL A 32 3.68 -12.66 3.00
N GLN A 33 4.17 -13.90 2.85
CA GLN A 33 4.37 -14.46 1.53
C GLN A 33 3.10 -15.19 1.09
N ASP A 34 2.37 -14.57 0.20
CA ASP A 34 1.17 -15.14 -0.39
C ASP A 34 1.25 -14.90 -1.89
N LYS A 35 0.90 -15.90 -2.67
CA LYS A 35 1.00 -15.80 -4.13
C LYS A 35 0.09 -14.72 -4.71
N ALA A 36 -0.98 -14.38 -4.00
CA ALA A 36 -1.89 -13.34 -4.45
C ALA A 36 -1.33 -11.94 -4.25
N TYR A 37 -0.38 -11.77 -3.33
CA TYR A 37 0.15 -10.46 -2.99
C TYR A 37 1.37 -10.12 -3.84
N CYS A 38 1.53 -8.83 -4.12
CA CYS A 38 2.77 -8.34 -4.68
C CYS A 38 3.89 -8.51 -3.65
N GLY A 39 5.15 -8.64 -4.12
CA GLY A 39 6.30 -8.82 -3.24
C GLY A 39 6.66 -7.60 -2.41
N VAL A 40 6.10 -6.44 -2.72
CA VAL A 40 6.30 -5.21 -1.95
C VAL A 40 4.95 -4.62 -1.59
N CYS A 41 4.94 -3.78 -0.57
CA CYS A 41 3.71 -3.17 -0.10
C CYS A 41 4.00 -1.77 0.44
N ILE A 42 2.95 -1.07 0.83
CA ILE A 42 3.08 0.26 1.42
C ILE A 42 3.01 0.14 2.94
N GLN A 43 3.98 0.73 3.61
CA GLN A 43 3.94 0.85 5.06
C GLN A 43 3.61 2.29 5.42
N THR A 44 2.61 2.50 6.25
CA THR A 44 2.24 3.82 6.72
C THR A 44 1.58 3.71 8.09
N GLU A 45 1.71 4.76 8.89
CA GLU A 45 1.02 4.83 10.19
C GLU A 45 -0.30 5.58 10.08
N CYS A 46 -0.57 6.19 8.93
CA CYS A 46 -1.76 7.02 8.75
C CYS A 46 -2.94 6.17 8.29
N GLU A 47 -3.95 6.03 9.13
CA GLU A 47 -5.12 5.25 8.78
C GLU A 47 -5.96 5.89 7.68
N GLN A 48 -5.82 7.20 7.50
CA GLN A 48 -6.54 7.91 6.44
C GLN A 48 -6.01 7.54 5.06
N ALA A 49 -4.83 6.92 4.98
CA ALA A 49 -4.28 6.51 3.70
C ALA A 49 -5.24 5.64 2.90
N LYS A 50 -6.04 4.81 3.58
CA LYS A 50 -6.98 3.92 2.91
C LYS A 50 -8.05 4.68 2.13
N GLU A 51 -8.40 5.86 2.59
CA GLU A 51 -9.45 6.66 1.96
C GLU A 51 -9.02 7.22 0.60
N PHE A 52 -7.72 7.39 0.41
CA PHE A 52 -7.18 7.91 -0.85
C PHE A 52 -7.07 6.83 -1.93
N MET A 53 -7.28 5.57 -1.55
CA MET A 53 -7.11 4.43 -2.46
C MET A 53 -8.40 3.62 -2.60
N ASP A 54 -9.55 4.26 -2.41
CA ASP A 54 -10.85 3.58 -2.45
C ASP A 54 -11.12 2.83 -3.75
N ASP A 55 -10.57 3.31 -4.85
CA ASP A 55 -10.78 2.71 -6.17
C ASP A 55 -9.78 1.58 -6.48
N MET A 56 -8.94 1.24 -5.51
CA MET A 56 -7.92 0.21 -5.71
C MET A 56 -8.22 -1.00 -4.83
N GLU A 57 -7.84 -2.17 -5.31
CA GLU A 57 -7.96 -3.39 -4.52
C GLU A 57 -6.73 -3.54 -3.64
N PHE A 58 -6.96 -3.66 -2.35
CA PHE A 58 -5.88 -3.85 -1.38
C PHE A 58 -6.39 -4.53 -0.13
N GLU A 59 -5.46 -5.02 0.69
CA GLU A 59 -5.76 -5.54 2.00
C GLU A 59 -4.82 -4.89 3.01
N VAL A 60 -5.26 -4.79 4.25
CA VAL A 60 -4.48 -4.18 5.31
C VAL A 60 -3.99 -5.26 6.26
N LEU A 61 -2.67 -5.27 6.50
CA LEU A 61 -2.04 -6.15 7.48
C LEU A 61 -1.51 -5.29 8.62
N GLU A 62 -1.79 -5.68 9.82
CA GLU A 62 -1.33 -4.94 10.99
C GLU A 62 0.09 -5.35 11.45
#